data_7637c804617107ca2f4bb89b2d8654b4
#
_entry.id   7637c804617107ca2f4bb89b2d8654b4
#
_cell.length_a   1.000
_cell.length_b   1.000
_cell.length_c   1.000
_cell.angle_alpha   90.00
_cell.angle_beta   90.00
_cell.angle_gamma   90.00
#
_symmetry.space_group_name_H-M   'P 1'
#
loop_
_entity.id
_entity.type
_entity.pdbx_description
1 polymer ?
#
loop_
_entity_poly.entity_id
_entity_poly.type
_entity_poly.pdbx_seq_one_letter_code
_entity_poly.pdbx_strand_id
1 'polypeptide(L)'
;MKKFILVSAIFLFTSLSYAQEGVKVEGNSVSTREIAPVWPGCEGSELSSKDCFNKKLNLNIKENFKYPRDTKGGFIRGKSTISFCIDENGKVADVSATGPEKAVNGEAVRIVKLFPKMKPGTGGGKPKKIQYKMAFNF
;
A
#
# COMPACT_ATOMS: atom_id res chain seq x y z
N MET A 1 -78.05 21.67 1.11
CA MET A 1 -76.82 22.49 0.81
C MET A 1 -75.64 21.87 1.57
N LYS A 2 -74.94 20.96 0.93
CA LYS A 2 -73.84 20.22 1.57
C LYS A 2 -72.54 20.77 1.04
N LYS A 3 -71.78 21.41 1.93
CA LYS A 3 -70.48 21.96 1.63
C LYS A 3 -69.47 20.81 1.69
N PHE A 4 -68.90 20.39 0.56
CA PHE A 4 -67.76 19.47 0.51
C PHE A 4 -66.49 20.26 0.71
N ILE A 5 -65.86 20.05 1.86
CA ILE A 5 -64.47 20.54 2.14
C ILE A 5 -63.55 19.48 1.62
N LEU A 6 -62.88 19.76 0.49
CA LEU A 6 -61.75 18.98 -0.03
C LEU A 6 -60.50 19.35 0.76
N VAL A 7 -60.16 18.50 1.70
CA VAL A 7 -58.84 18.57 2.38
C VAL A 7 -57.81 17.94 1.44
N SER A 8 -57.07 18.79 0.77
CA SER A 8 -55.92 18.39 -0.04
C SER A 8 -54.77 18.07 0.91
N ALA A 9 -54.50 16.79 1.14
CA ALA A 9 -53.34 16.34 1.89
C ALA A 9 -52.10 16.46 0.99
N ILE A 10 -51.31 17.49 1.21
CA ILE A 10 -50.01 17.68 0.60
C ILE A 10 -49.06 16.72 1.31
N PHE A 11 -48.77 15.59 0.67
CA PHE A 11 -47.67 14.70 1.07
C PHE A 11 -46.34 15.37 0.75
N LEU A 12 -45.74 15.99 1.77
CA LEU A 12 -44.36 16.42 1.74
C LEU A 12 -43.47 15.17 1.80
N PHE A 13 -43.03 14.70 0.64
CA PHE A 13 -41.93 13.74 0.55
C PHE A 13 -40.65 14.46 0.96
N THR A 14 -40.30 14.36 2.22
CA THR A 14 -38.92 14.66 2.66
C THR A 14 -38.02 13.53 2.18
N SER A 15 -37.36 13.75 1.06
CA SER A 15 -36.23 12.91 0.63
C SER A 15 -35.13 13.06 1.66
N LEU A 16 -34.98 12.07 2.54
CA LEU A 16 -33.76 11.90 3.32
C LEU A 16 -32.64 11.56 2.35
N SER A 17 -31.85 12.57 2.01
CA SER A 17 -30.56 12.38 1.41
C SER A 17 -29.68 11.74 2.47
N TYR A 18 -29.48 10.43 2.38
CA TYR A 18 -28.38 9.76 3.09
C TYR A 18 -27.09 10.27 2.47
N ALA A 19 -26.46 11.21 3.13
CA ALA A 19 -25.07 11.54 2.86
C ALA A 19 -24.27 10.27 3.19
N GLN A 20 -23.85 9.55 2.16
CA GLN A 20 -22.80 8.57 2.31
C GLN A 20 -21.55 9.34 2.71
N GLU A 21 -21.24 9.34 4.00
CA GLU A 21 -19.88 9.68 4.46
C GLU A 21 -18.95 8.66 3.84
N GLY A 22 -18.37 9.05 2.71
CA GLY A 22 -17.27 8.32 2.13
C GLY A 22 -16.14 8.29 3.13
N VAL A 23 -15.81 7.11 3.63
CA VAL A 23 -14.57 6.86 4.36
C VAL A 23 -13.44 7.41 3.50
N LYS A 24 -12.90 8.58 3.87
CA LYS A 24 -11.63 9.06 3.34
C LYS A 24 -10.56 8.11 3.82
N VAL A 25 -10.24 7.14 2.99
CA VAL A 25 -8.96 6.47 3.10
C VAL A 25 -7.92 7.52 2.71
N GLU A 26 -7.26 8.12 3.68
CA GLU A 26 -6.01 8.85 3.46
C GLU A 26 -4.93 7.84 3.09
N GLY A 27 -5.05 7.30 1.91
CA GLY A 27 -3.99 6.60 1.22
C GLY A 27 -3.76 7.36 -0.07
N ASN A 28 -2.53 7.76 -0.31
CA ASN A 28 -2.02 8.43 -1.51
C ASN A 28 -3.05 8.46 -2.64
N SER A 29 -3.55 9.64 -2.95
CA SER A 29 -4.38 9.85 -4.14
C SER A 29 -3.54 9.49 -5.37
N VAL A 30 -3.64 8.23 -5.78
CA VAL A 30 -3.05 7.80 -7.04
C VAL A 30 -3.86 8.50 -8.13
N SER A 31 -3.26 9.49 -8.75
CA SER A 31 -3.80 10.11 -9.96
C SER A 31 -4.15 8.97 -10.94
N THR A 32 -5.31 9.03 -11.58
CA THR A 32 -5.88 8.01 -12.48
C THR A 32 -4.99 7.62 -13.66
N ARG A 33 -3.76 8.13 -13.73
CA ARG A 33 -2.74 7.84 -14.76
C ARG A 33 -1.43 7.30 -14.21
N GLU A 34 -1.36 6.95 -12.93
CA GLU A 34 -0.18 6.33 -12.34
C GLU A 34 -0.28 4.81 -12.45
N ILE A 35 0.75 4.20 -13.00
CA ILE A 35 0.91 2.74 -13.08
C ILE A 35 1.99 2.35 -12.08
N ALA A 36 1.68 1.41 -11.20
CA ALA A 36 2.62 0.91 -10.22
C ALA A 36 3.80 0.17 -10.89
N PRO A 37 4.97 0.11 -10.23
CA PRO A 37 6.07 -0.75 -10.66
C PRO A 37 5.63 -2.22 -10.76
N VAL A 38 6.21 -2.94 -11.73
CA VAL A 38 5.90 -4.35 -11.94
C VAL A 38 7.08 -5.20 -11.48
N TRP A 39 6.82 -6.11 -10.54
CA TRP A 39 7.80 -7.07 -10.08
C TRP A 39 8.14 -8.08 -11.17
N PRO A 40 9.42 -8.50 -11.35
CA PRO A 40 9.77 -9.51 -12.35
C PRO A 40 8.92 -10.77 -12.25
N GLY A 41 8.35 -11.20 -13.36
CA GLY A 41 7.43 -12.32 -13.45
C GLY A 41 5.96 -12.00 -13.10
N CYS A 42 5.63 -10.71 -12.95
CA CYS A 42 4.25 -10.25 -12.85
C CYS A 42 3.71 -9.71 -14.18
N GLU A 43 4.52 -9.63 -15.21
CA GLU A 43 4.08 -9.24 -16.55
C GLU A 43 3.12 -10.31 -17.11
N GLY A 44 1.91 -9.89 -17.47
CA GLY A 44 0.90 -10.82 -18.01
C GLY A 44 0.30 -11.78 -16.98
N SER A 45 0.49 -11.55 -15.69
CA SER A 45 -0.13 -12.35 -14.63
C SER A 45 -1.65 -12.22 -14.64
N GLU A 46 -2.37 -13.31 -14.37
CA GLU A 46 -3.83 -13.31 -14.15
C GLU A 46 -4.21 -12.55 -12.87
N LEU A 47 -3.26 -12.39 -11.94
CA LEU A 47 -3.44 -11.58 -10.74
C LEU A 47 -3.39 -10.09 -11.09
N SER A 48 -4.08 -9.26 -10.32
CA SER A 48 -3.88 -7.82 -10.41
C SER A 48 -2.40 -7.49 -10.20
N SER A 49 -1.90 -6.42 -10.82
CA SER A 49 -0.50 -5.99 -10.65
C SER A 49 -0.12 -5.80 -9.18
N LYS A 50 -1.07 -5.32 -8.37
CA LYS A 50 -0.89 -5.13 -6.92
C LYS A 50 -0.79 -6.46 -6.18
N ASP A 51 -1.65 -7.41 -6.49
CA ASP A 51 -1.67 -8.71 -5.80
C ASP A 51 -0.44 -9.54 -6.16
N CYS A 52 -0.03 -9.52 -7.43
CA CYS A 52 1.20 -10.16 -7.88
C CYS A 52 2.41 -9.53 -7.19
N PHE A 53 2.50 -8.20 -7.14
CA PHE A 53 3.56 -7.49 -6.43
C PHE A 53 3.64 -7.90 -4.97
N ASN A 54 2.52 -7.88 -4.25
CA ASN A 54 2.46 -8.25 -2.84
C ASN A 54 2.85 -9.71 -2.61
N LYS A 55 2.42 -10.63 -3.48
CA LYS A 55 2.80 -12.03 -3.42
C LYS A 55 4.31 -12.23 -3.58
N LYS A 56 4.90 -11.61 -4.60
CA LYS A 56 6.35 -11.68 -4.86
C LYS A 56 7.17 -11.03 -3.76
N LEU A 57 6.71 -9.89 -3.25
CA LEU A 57 7.28 -9.20 -2.11
C LEU A 57 7.35 -10.12 -0.88
N ASN A 58 6.21 -10.70 -0.51
CA ASN A 58 6.12 -11.59 0.65
C ASN A 58 7.00 -12.85 0.50
N LEU A 59 7.06 -13.42 -0.70
CA LEU A 59 7.97 -14.54 -0.99
C LEU A 59 9.42 -14.12 -0.83
N ASN A 60 9.83 -13.00 -1.40
CA ASN A 60 11.20 -12.50 -1.29
C ASN A 60 11.59 -12.24 0.16
N ILE A 61 10.70 -11.63 0.94
CA ILE A 61 10.93 -11.42 2.38
C ILE A 61 11.11 -12.76 3.09
N LYS A 62 10.20 -13.71 2.86
CA LYS A 62 10.25 -15.03 3.51
C LYS A 62 11.53 -15.82 3.19
N GLU A 63 11.99 -15.75 1.94
CA GLU A 63 13.20 -16.45 1.49
C GLU A 63 14.49 -15.83 2.01
N ASN A 64 14.51 -14.52 2.20
CA ASN A 64 15.71 -13.77 2.55
C ASN A 64 15.77 -13.34 4.03
N PHE A 65 14.71 -13.56 4.78
CA PHE A 65 14.61 -13.13 6.16
C PHE A 65 15.56 -13.92 7.07
N LYS A 66 16.27 -13.20 7.93
CA LYS A 66 17.10 -13.78 8.99
C LYS A 66 16.76 -13.11 10.31
N TYR A 67 16.40 -13.89 11.31
CA TYR A 67 16.18 -13.35 12.65
C TYR A 67 17.46 -12.72 13.19
N PRO A 68 17.46 -11.42 13.54
CA PRO A 68 18.58 -10.83 14.25
C PRO A 68 18.78 -11.55 15.58
N ARG A 69 20.04 -11.67 15.99
CA ARG A 69 20.39 -12.31 17.26
C ARG A 69 21.06 -11.32 18.19
N ASP A 70 20.81 -11.49 19.47
CA ASP A 70 21.52 -10.77 20.52
C ASP A 70 22.93 -11.39 20.77
N THR A 71 23.68 -10.79 21.64
CA THR A 71 25.04 -11.26 22.01
C THR A 71 25.06 -12.64 22.69
N LYS A 72 23.92 -13.09 23.18
CA LYS A 72 23.72 -14.39 23.84
C LYS A 72 23.13 -15.44 22.90
N GLY A 73 22.92 -15.09 21.61
CA GLY A 73 22.34 -15.94 20.58
C GLY A 73 20.82 -16.01 20.57
N GLY A 74 20.12 -15.24 21.41
CA GLY A 74 18.66 -15.14 21.43
C GLY A 74 18.13 -14.39 20.22
N PHE A 75 16.92 -14.72 19.79
CA PHE A 75 16.26 -14.02 18.69
C PHE A 75 15.71 -12.67 19.13
N ILE A 76 16.06 -11.61 18.41
CA ILE A 76 15.52 -10.28 18.60
C ILE A 76 14.26 -10.16 17.73
N ARG A 77 13.12 -9.92 18.38
CA ARG A 77 11.82 -9.71 17.73
C ARG A 77 11.39 -8.27 17.88
N GLY A 78 10.56 -7.80 16.97
CA GLY A 78 10.04 -6.45 17.05
C GLY A 78 9.31 -6.02 15.79
N LYS A 79 8.92 -4.75 15.79
CA LYS A 79 8.26 -4.10 14.66
C LYS A 79 9.19 -3.07 14.04
N SER A 80 9.18 -2.99 12.74
CA SER A 80 9.88 -1.95 11.98
C SER A 80 8.97 -1.40 10.91
N THR A 81 8.96 -0.09 10.75
CA THR A 81 8.32 0.57 9.61
C THR A 81 9.42 0.95 8.63
N ILE A 82 9.34 0.40 7.43
CA ILE A 82 10.29 0.69 6.37
C ILE A 82 9.66 1.57 5.30
N SER A 83 10.43 2.55 4.85
CA SER A 83 10.11 3.41 3.73
C SER A 83 11.18 3.25 2.67
N PHE A 84 10.78 3.13 1.43
CA PHE A 84 11.68 3.05 0.28
C PHE A 84 10.96 3.56 -0.97
N CYS A 85 11.69 3.76 -2.04
CA CYS A 85 11.08 4.03 -3.34
C CYS A 85 11.61 3.08 -4.41
N ILE A 86 10.84 2.93 -5.47
CA ILE A 86 11.29 2.37 -6.75
C ILE A 86 11.52 3.56 -7.67
N ASP A 87 12.76 3.75 -8.11
CA ASP A 87 13.15 4.87 -8.95
C ASP A 87 12.69 4.69 -10.41
N GLU A 88 12.98 5.66 -11.25
CA GLU A 88 12.62 5.67 -12.67
C GLU A 88 13.33 4.57 -13.48
N ASN A 89 14.35 3.96 -12.91
CA ASN A 89 15.08 2.83 -13.49
C ASN A 89 14.58 1.47 -12.99
N GLY A 90 13.59 1.48 -12.07
CA GLY A 90 13.06 0.26 -11.45
C GLY A 90 13.91 -0.28 -10.30
N LYS A 91 14.88 0.49 -9.79
CA LYS A 91 15.72 0.11 -8.66
C LYS A 91 15.16 0.63 -7.34
N VAL A 92 15.41 -0.13 -6.29
CA VAL A 92 15.12 0.33 -4.93
C VAL A 92 16.10 1.45 -4.54
N ALA A 93 15.56 2.53 -4.00
CA ALA A 93 16.31 3.68 -3.52
C ALA A 93 15.68 4.25 -2.23
N ASP A 94 16.38 5.18 -1.56
CA ASP A 94 15.91 5.91 -0.38
C ASP A 94 15.36 5.00 0.73
N VAL A 95 16.05 3.91 1.01
CA VAL A 95 15.62 2.92 2.00
C VAL A 95 15.91 3.43 3.40
N SER A 96 14.88 3.53 4.23
CA SER A 96 14.99 3.86 5.65
C SER A 96 14.04 3.02 6.48
N ALA A 97 14.42 2.71 7.70
CA ALA A 97 13.60 1.94 8.63
C ALA A 97 13.56 2.62 10.00
N THR A 98 12.40 2.59 10.64
CA THR A 98 12.18 3.14 11.98
C THR A 98 11.44 2.12 12.85
N GLY A 99 11.89 1.99 14.07
CA GLY A 99 11.32 1.08 15.07
C GLY A 99 12.18 1.04 16.32
N PRO A 100 11.70 0.44 17.41
CA PRO A 100 12.40 0.42 18.70
C PRO A 100 13.71 -0.37 18.64
N GLU A 101 13.76 -1.44 17.82
CA GLU A 101 14.89 -2.36 17.77
C GLU A 101 15.77 -2.08 16.54
N LYS A 102 16.99 -1.57 16.78
CA LYS A 102 17.94 -1.24 15.71
C LYS A 102 18.30 -2.45 14.84
N ALA A 103 18.45 -3.63 15.46
CA ALA A 103 18.78 -4.85 14.73
C ALA A 103 17.67 -5.26 13.77
N VAL A 104 16.41 -5.12 14.19
CA VAL A 104 15.22 -5.36 13.37
C VAL A 104 15.12 -4.34 12.23
N ASN A 105 15.39 -3.07 12.50
CA ASN A 105 15.44 -2.03 11.47
C ASN A 105 16.52 -2.32 10.42
N GLY A 106 17.71 -2.75 10.88
CA GLY A 106 18.80 -3.12 9.98
C GLY A 106 18.48 -4.30 9.08
N GLU A 107 17.82 -5.32 9.62
CA GLU A 107 17.38 -6.47 8.83
C GLU A 107 16.30 -6.08 7.80
N ALA A 108 15.35 -5.24 8.17
CA ALA A 108 14.32 -4.73 7.26
C ALA A 108 14.96 -3.97 6.08
N VAL A 109 15.94 -3.10 6.35
CA VAL A 109 16.71 -2.39 5.31
C VAL A 109 17.46 -3.37 4.41
N ARG A 110 18.12 -4.37 5.01
CA ARG A 110 18.87 -5.38 4.26
C ARG A 110 17.97 -6.13 3.27
N ILE A 111 16.80 -6.59 3.72
CA ILE A 111 15.85 -7.33 2.88
C ILE A 111 15.38 -6.48 1.70
N VAL A 112 14.99 -5.24 1.95
CA VAL A 112 14.48 -4.34 0.90
C VAL A 112 15.57 -4.04 -0.13
N LYS A 113 16.82 -3.92 0.28
CA LYS A 113 17.94 -3.74 -0.66
C LYS A 113 18.21 -4.96 -1.54
N LEU A 114 17.70 -6.14 -1.18
CA LEU A 114 17.79 -7.36 -2.00
C LEU A 114 16.67 -7.50 -3.03
N PHE A 115 15.73 -6.56 -3.07
CA PHE A 115 14.67 -6.62 -4.07
C PHE A 115 15.25 -6.52 -5.48
N PRO A 116 14.72 -7.29 -6.42
CA PRO A 116 15.21 -7.27 -7.80
C PRO A 116 14.88 -5.94 -8.48
N LYS A 117 15.57 -5.66 -9.57
CA LYS A 117 15.18 -4.57 -10.46
C LYS A 117 13.79 -4.87 -11.04
N MET A 118 12.91 -3.89 -10.97
CA MET A 118 11.53 -3.97 -11.42
C MET A 118 11.34 -3.17 -12.72
N LYS A 119 10.23 -3.39 -13.41
CA LYS A 119 9.78 -2.43 -14.40
C LYS A 119 9.31 -1.19 -13.64
N PRO A 120 9.80 0.02 -13.96
CA PRO A 120 9.46 1.22 -13.20
C PRO A 120 7.97 1.56 -13.32
N GLY A 121 7.44 2.18 -12.29
CA GLY A 121 6.11 2.79 -12.36
C GLY A 121 6.12 3.97 -13.32
N THR A 122 4.94 4.33 -13.81
CA THR A 122 4.78 5.45 -14.73
C THR A 122 3.74 6.43 -14.25
N GLY A 123 3.93 7.70 -14.57
CA GLY A 123 2.95 8.76 -14.39
C GLY A 123 2.86 9.58 -15.67
N GLY A 124 1.64 9.67 -16.23
CA GLY A 124 1.46 10.35 -17.51
C GLY A 124 2.24 9.72 -18.68
N GLY A 125 2.50 8.41 -18.63
CA GLY A 125 3.25 7.66 -19.67
C GLY A 125 4.78 7.75 -19.53
N LYS A 126 5.31 8.46 -18.53
CA LYS A 126 6.76 8.56 -18.27
C LYS A 126 7.14 7.79 -17.01
N PRO A 127 8.34 7.19 -16.95
CA PRO A 127 8.87 6.59 -15.72
C PRO A 127 8.81 7.58 -14.55
N LYS A 128 8.35 7.10 -13.40
CA LYS A 128 8.17 7.91 -12.19
C LYS A 128 8.67 7.15 -10.97
N LYS A 129 9.29 7.87 -10.07
CA LYS A 129 9.66 7.39 -8.74
C LYS A 129 8.41 7.16 -7.90
N ILE A 130 8.21 5.94 -7.40
CA ILE A 130 7.05 5.56 -6.58
C ILE A 130 7.54 5.22 -5.17
N GLN A 131 6.90 5.83 -4.17
CA GLN A 131 7.22 5.59 -2.77
C GLN A 131 6.35 4.49 -2.16
N TYR A 132 6.98 3.68 -1.30
CA TYR A 132 6.34 2.64 -0.51
C TYR A 132 6.65 2.82 0.98
N LYS A 133 5.67 2.47 1.79
CA LYS A 133 5.81 2.38 3.24
C LYS A 133 5.11 1.13 3.73
N MET A 134 5.79 0.32 4.50
CA MET A 134 5.24 -0.93 5.02
C MET A 134 5.77 -1.24 6.41
N ALA A 135 4.98 -1.99 7.17
CA ALA A 135 5.36 -2.46 8.49
C ALA A 135 5.82 -3.93 8.40
N PHE A 136 6.97 -4.21 9.00
CA PHE A 136 7.45 -5.57 9.24
C PHE A 136 7.25 -5.92 10.71
N ASN A 137 6.80 -7.16 10.94
CA ASN A 137 6.74 -7.77 12.26
C ASN A 137 7.64 -9.00 12.25
N PHE A 138 8.64 -9.00 13.09
CA PHE A 138 9.62 -10.06 13.23
C PHE A 138 9.45 -10.81 14.54
#